data_f5b852dc57ff9788030d3d56718b4f98
#
_entry.id   f5b852dc57ff9788030d3d56718b4f98
#
_cell.length_a   1.000
_cell.length_b   1.000
_cell.length_c   1.000
_cell.angle_alpha   90.00
_cell.angle_beta   90.00
_cell.angle_gamma   90.00
#
_symmetry.space_group_name_H-M   'P 1'
#
loop_
_entity.id
_entity.type
_entity.pdbx_description
1 polymer ?
#
loop_
_entity_poly.entity_id
_entity_poly.type
_entity_poly.pdbx_seq_one_letter_code
_entity_poly.pdbx_strand_id
1 'polypeptide(L)'
;MFQSGDYNVHFIDEHPELFKLKKDKDRGTKLLRYIADVTVNGYNGHKEEVPTFEPIIMPPNLPGAPAAGTKQKLDELGPEKFSKWIQEQPTVLFTDTTWRDAHQSLFATRLRTADMARVAGRVAKGLPNLFSLECWGGATFDVAYRFLHEDPWERLRMFREQVPNILLQMLLRGSNAVGYTSYADNVVREFIRLAGKNGIDVFRIFDSLNSLDNMKVAIDEVRNQGKVAEVALCYTGDILDPRRDKYNLAYYVNVGKELAAAGANILAIKDMAGLLKPQAAYNLVSALKDAVDLPIHLHTHEGSGNAIYSYGRAVD
;
A
#
# COMPACT_ATOMS: atom_id res chain seq x y z
N MET A 1 26.98 2.49 18.87
CA MET A 1 27.92 1.52 18.32
C MET A 1 27.95 1.56 16.80
N PHE A 2 26.92 1.22 16.06
CA PHE A 2 26.91 1.38 14.58
C PHE A 2 27.02 2.83 14.09
N GLN A 3 26.72 3.82 14.92
CA GLN A 3 26.82 5.24 14.56
C GLN A 3 28.20 5.85 14.79
N SER A 4 29.09 5.20 15.50
CA SER A 4 30.43 5.71 15.82
C SER A 4 31.49 5.40 14.75
N GLY A 5 31.18 4.58 13.76
CA GLY A 5 32.14 4.17 12.74
C GLY A 5 33.20 3.16 13.21
N ASP A 6 33.06 2.65 14.43
CA ASP A 6 34.04 1.76 15.05
C ASP A 6 33.91 0.30 14.59
N TYR A 7 32.96 0.01 13.67
CA TYR A 7 32.81 -1.31 13.07
C TYR A 7 33.31 -1.28 11.63
N ASN A 8 34.48 -1.84 11.48
CA ASN A 8 35.03 -2.18 10.17
C ASN A 8 35.11 -3.71 10.06
N VAL A 9 35.56 -4.21 8.91
CA VAL A 9 35.74 -5.65 8.67
C VAL A 9 36.74 -6.32 9.65
N HIS A 10 37.60 -5.55 10.32
CA HIS A 10 38.55 -6.09 11.32
C HIS A 10 37.85 -6.63 12.57
N PHE A 11 36.65 -6.13 12.92
CA PHE A 11 35.87 -6.69 14.02
C PHE A 11 35.58 -8.19 13.83
N ILE A 12 35.35 -8.61 12.60
CA ILE A 12 35.10 -10.01 12.24
C ILE A 12 36.39 -10.83 12.47
N ASP A 13 37.54 -10.27 12.14
CA ASP A 13 38.85 -10.92 12.29
C ASP A 13 39.30 -10.94 13.76
N GLU A 14 38.94 -9.92 14.54
CA GLU A 14 39.26 -9.79 15.97
C GLU A 14 38.34 -10.67 16.85
N HIS A 15 37.14 -11.03 16.37
CA HIS A 15 36.17 -11.82 17.10
C HIS A 15 35.70 -13.07 16.32
N PRO A 16 36.66 -13.95 15.92
CA PRO A 16 36.32 -15.13 15.13
C PRO A 16 35.44 -16.14 15.88
N GLU A 17 35.38 -16.06 17.21
CA GLU A 17 34.48 -16.87 18.03
C GLU A 17 32.99 -16.56 17.81
N LEU A 18 32.63 -15.31 17.48
CA LEU A 18 31.27 -14.91 17.19
C LEU A 18 30.76 -15.42 15.84
N PHE A 19 31.71 -15.72 14.94
CA PHE A 19 31.47 -16.19 13.58
C PHE A 19 31.85 -17.65 13.36
N LYS A 20 32.29 -18.33 14.38
CA LYS A 20 32.47 -19.79 14.34
C LYS A 20 31.13 -20.45 14.22
N LEU A 21 30.70 -20.69 12.98
CA LEU A 21 29.67 -21.67 12.72
C LEU A 21 30.05 -22.97 13.42
N LYS A 22 29.28 -23.41 14.41
CA LYS A 22 29.42 -24.74 14.95
C LYS A 22 29.47 -25.70 13.78
N LYS A 23 30.46 -26.57 13.72
CA LYS A 23 30.60 -27.59 12.67
C LYS A 23 29.47 -28.64 12.67
N ASP A 24 28.35 -28.35 13.30
CA ASP A 24 27.18 -29.21 13.33
C ASP A 24 26.46 -29.11 12.00
N LYS A 25 26.67 -30.13 11.18
CA LYS A 25 25.89 -30.55 10.00
C LYS A 25 25.03 -29.44 9.39
N ASP A 26 25.68 -28.52 8.69
CA ASP A 26 24.97 -27.52 7.89
C ASP A 26 24.19 -28.23 6.77
N ARG A 27 22.97 -28.63 7.12
CA ARG A 27 21.99 -29.19 6.17
C ARG A 27 21.32 -28.10 5.35
N GLY A 28 21.32 -26.86 5.86
CA GLY A 28 20.66 -25.71 5.23
C GLY A 28 21.36 -25.30 3.95
N THR A 29 22.68 -25.09 3.98
CA THR A 29 23.44 -24.69 2.79
C THR A 29 23.38 -25.74 1.68
N LYS A 30 23.41 -27.04 2.02
CA LYS A 30 23.28 -28.11 1.02
C LYS A 30 21.91 -28.11 0.35
N LEU A 31 20.86 -27.91 1.13
CA LEU A 31 19.49 -27.80 0.60
C LEU A 31 19.31 -26.56 -0.25
N LEU A 32 19.80 -25.41 0.21
CA LEU A 32 19.72 -24.15 -0.54
C LEU A 32 20.48 -24.21 -1.87
N ARG A 33 21.68 -24.84 -1.87
CA ARG A 33 22.44 -25.08 -3.10
C ARG A 33 21.67 -25.99 -4.06
N TYR A 34 21.06 -27.05 -3.58
CA TYR A 34 20.24 -27.95 -4.39
C TYR A 34 19.03 -27.22 -4.99
N ILE A 35 18.30 -26.45 -4.17
CA ILE A 35 17.17 -25.66 -4.64
C ILE A 35 17.63 -24.64 -5.70
N ALA A 36 18.72 -23.92 -5.45
CA ALA A 36 19.27 -22.96 -6.40
C ALA A 36 19.69 -23.64 -7.70
N ASP A 37 20.35 -24.78 -7.62
CA ASP A 37 20.79 -25.55 -8.79
C ASP A 37 19.60 -26.05 -9.61
N VAL A 38 18.60 -26.64 -8.96
CA VAL A 38 17.35 -27.09 -9.65
C VAL A 38 16.58 -25.92 -10.26
N THR A 39 16.55 -24.77 -9.57
CA THR A 39 15.85 -23.57 -10.06
C THR A 39 16.54 -22.97 -11.30
N VAL A 40 17.87 -22.96 -11.31
CA VAL A 40 18.66 -22.34 -12.39
C VAL A 40 18.91 -23.30 -13.55
N ASN A 41 19.20 -24.56 -13.25
CA ASN A 41 19.67 -25.54 -14.21
C ASN A 41 18.64 -26.63 -14.55
N GLY A 42 17.49 -26.64 -13.86
CA GLY A 42 16.49 -27.69 -14.00
C GLY A 42 16.85 -28.98 -13.22
N TYR A 43 15.85 -29.84 -13.02
CA TYR A 43 16.05 -31.12 -12.34
C TYR A 43 16.94 -32.03 -13.19
N ASN A 44 18.00 -32.54 -12.58
CA ASN A 44 19.05 -33.34 -13.27
C ASN A 44 19.77 -32.64 -14.44
N GLY A 45 19.87 -31.31 -14.43
CA GLY A 45 20.53 -30.57 -15.49
C GLY A 45 19.74 -30.49 -16.80
N HIS A 46 18.51 -30.99 -16.82
CA HIS A 46 17.59 -30.75 -17.92
C HIS A 46 16.94 -29.38 -17.71
N LYS A 47 17.39 -28.38 -18.47
CA LYS A 47 16.61 -27.17 -18.65
C LYS A 47 15.36 -27.58 -19.41
N GLU A 48 14.20 -27.53 -18.73
CA GLU A 48 12.95 -27.39 -19.47
C GLU A 48 13.10 -26.13 -20.33
N GLU A 49 12.78 -26.23 -21.62
CA GLU A 49 12.66 -25.03 -22.43
C GLU A 49 11.69 -24.10 -21.70
N VAL A 50 12.21 -22.96 -21.24
CA VAL A 50 11.36 -21.92 -20.64
C VAL A 50 10.33 -21.61 -21.73
N PRO A 51 9.02 -21.82 -21.48
CA PRO A 51 8.03 -21.54 -22.50
C PRO A 51 8.24 -20.11 -22.96
N THR A 52 8.52 -19.93 -24.24
CA THR A 52 8.60 -18.60 -24.84
C THR A 52 7.20 -18.03 -24.75
N PHE A 53 7.00 -17.13 -23.77
CA PHE A 53 5.77 -16.37 -23.69
C PHE A 53 5.66 -15.54 -24.97
N GLU A 54 4.68 -15.86 -25.81
CA GLU A 54 4.29 -14.92 -26.83
C GLU A 54 3.90 -13.61 -26.15
N PRO A 55 4.47 -12.48 -26.58
CA PRO A 55 4.13 -11.21 -25.97
C PRO A 55 2.63 -10.99 -26.12
N ILE A 56 1.95 -10.72 -24.99
CA ILE A 56 0.52 -10.40 -25.02
C ILE A 56 0.34 -9.22 -25.99
N ILE A 57 -0.38 -9.46 -27.06
CA ILE A 57 -0.75 -8.42 -28.00
C ILE A 57 -1.71 -7.49 -27.25
N MET A 58 -1.23 -6.29 -26.97
CA MET A 58 -2.06 -5.27 -26.31
C MET A 58 -3.27 -5.00 -27.22
N PRO A 59 -4.51 -5.18 -26.72
CA PRO A 59 -5.69 -4.86 -27.50
C PRO A 59 -5.67 -3.37 -27.92
N PRO A 60 -6.27 -2.94 -29.03
CA PRO A 60 -6.24 -1.55 -29.49
C PRO A 60 -6.79 -0.59 -28.44
N ASN A 61 -6.34 0.66 -28.43
CA ASN A 61 -6.83 1.68 -27.49
C ASN A 61 -8.34 1.85 -27.64
N LEU A 62 -9.04 1.93 -26.51
CA LEU A 62 -10.47 2.24 -26.52
C LEU A 62 -10.68 3.65 -27.10
N PRO A 63 -11.65 3.83 -28.03
CA PRO A 63 -11.91 5.13 -28.64
C PRO A 63 -12.51 6.12 -27.65
N GLY A 64 -12.46 7.41 -27.99
CA GLY A 64 -13.10 8.49 -27.23
C GLY A 64 -12.34 8.91 -25.97
N ALA A 65 -12.90 9.90 -25.28
CA ALA A 65 -12.45 10.34 -23.95
C ALA A 65 -12.98 9.38 -22.87
N PRO A 66 -12.29 9.26 -21.71
CA PRO A 66 -12.83 8.51 -20.59
C PRO A 66 -14.11 9.19 -20.05
N ALA A 67 -15.07 8.37 -19.59
CA ALA A 67 -16.26 8.89 -18.92
C ALA A 67 -15.87 9.58 -17.58
N ALA A 68 -16.71 10.50 -17.11
CA ALA A 68 -16.53 11.09 -15.78
C ALA A 68 -16.56 9.99 -14.70
N GLY A 69 -15.70 10.14 -13.72
CA GLY A 69 -15.52 9.15 -12.63
C GLY A 69 -15.43 9.82 -11.27
N THR A 70 -14.82 9.11 -10.35
CA THR A 70 -14.70 9.52 -8.95
C THR A 70 -13.89 10.81 -8.76
N LYS A 71 -12.96 11.11 -9.67
CA LYS A 71 -12.22 12.38 -9.62
C LYS A 71 -13.15 13.58 -9.78
N GLN A 72 -14.01 13.58 -10.79
CA GLN A 72 -14.96 14.66 -11.01
C GLN A 72 -15.96 14.75 -9.85
N LYS A 73 -16.35 13.59 -9.28
CA LYS A 73 -17.25 13.56 -8.13
C LYS A 73 -16.61 14.19 -6.89
N LEU A 74 -15.32 13.94 -6.65
CA LEU A 74 -14.59 14.61 -5.57
C LEU A 74 -14.47 16.13 -5.81
N ASP A 75 -14.19 16.54 -7.04
CA ASP A 75 -14.06 17.96 -7.39
C ASP A 75 -15.40 18.71 -7.22
N GLU A 76 -16.53 18.05 -7.51
CA GLU A 76 -17.86 18.59 -7.30
C GLU A 76 -18.24 18.74 -5.82
N LEU A 77 -17.95 17.72 -5.01
CA LEU A 77 -18.46 17.61 -3.65
C LEU A 77 -17.50 18.15 -2.57
N GLY A 78 -16.21 18.10 -2.85
CA GLY A 78 -15.16 18.27 -1.84
C GLY A 78 -15.07 17.06 -0.88
N PRO A 79 -13.99 16.96 -0.09
CA PRO A 79 -13.68 15.74 0.69
C PRO A 79 -14.77 15.31 1.67
N GLU A 80 -15.38 16.26 2.38
CA GLU A 80 -16.36 15.97 3.44
C GLU A 80 -17.67 15.38 2.86
N LYS A 81 -18.22 16.02 1.83
CA LYS A 81 -19.44 15.51 1.18
C LYS A 81 -19.13 14.26 0.35
N PHE A 82 -17.92 14.14 -0.18
CA PHE A 82 -17.48 12.97 -0.90
C PHE A 82 -17.40 11.75 0.02
N SER A 83 -16.95 11.90 1.27
CA SER A 83 -16.98 10.84 2.29
C SER A 83 -18.42 10.31 2.51
N LYS A 84 -19.40 11.19 2.63
CA LYS A 84 -20.81 10.79 2.76
C LYS A 84 -21.33 10.11 1.50
N TRP A 85 -20.99 10.65 0.33
CA TRP A 85 -21.34 10.03 -0.94
C TRP A 85 -20.81 8.58 -1.05
N ILE A 86 -19.62 8.28 -0.53
CA ILE A 86 -19.08 6.90 -0.49
C ILE A 86 -19.99 6.00 0.36
N GLN A 87 -20.43 6.46 1.54
CA GLN A 87 -21.30 5.68 2.43
C GLN A 87 -22.68 5.39 1.81
N GLU A 88 -23.17 6.28 0.95
CA GLU A 88 -24.46 6.17 0.29
C GLU A 88 -24.46 5.27 -0.96
N GLN A 89 -23.28 4.75 -1.36
CA GLN A 89 -23.22 3.90 -2.55
C GLN A 89 -23.90 2.56 -2.30
N PRO A 90 -24.74 2.09 -3.22
CA PRO A 90 -25.46 0.83 -3.07
C PRO A 90 -24.59 -0.40 -3.35
N THR A 91 -23.38 -0.19 -3.85
CA THR A 91 -22.43 -1.24 -4.22
C THR A 91 -21.06 -0.96 -3.63
N VAL A 92 -20.28 -2.02 -3.43
CA VAL A 92 -18.89 -1.90 -2.97
C VAL A 92 -18.03 -1.23 -4.03
N LEU A 93 -17.25 -0.25 -3.60
CA LEU A 93 -16.27 0.43 -4.44
C LEU A 93 -14.91 -0.25 -4.37
N PHE A 94 -14.18 -0.27 -5.48
CA PHE A 94 -12.89 -0.95 -5.58
C PHE A 94 -11.74 0.01 -5.85
N THR A 95 -10.64 -0.19 -5.13
CA THR A 95 -9.34 0.43 -5.41
C THR A 95 -8.43 -0.58 -6.09
N ASP A 96 -7.83 -0.20 -7.21
CA ASP A 96 -6.78 -0.97 -7.85
C ASP A 96 -5.42 -0.58 -7.25
N THR A 97 -4.66 -1.56 -6.78
CA THR A 97 -3.33 -1.38 -6.18
C THR A 97 -2.20 -1.88 -7.08
N THR A 98 -2.49 -2.25 -8.33
CA THR A 98 -1.51 -2.84 -9.27
C THR A 98 -0.30 -1.92 -9.47
N TRP A 99 -0.52 -0.59 -9.50
CA TRP A 99 0.54 0.37 -9.81
C TRP A 99 1.32 0.85 -8.57
N ARG A 100 1.00 0.36 -7.38
CA ARG A 100 1.78 0.61 -6.17
C ARG A 100 2.03 -0.67 -5.37
N ASP A 101 1.04 -1.15 -4.59
CA ASP A 101 1.28 -2.20 -3.59
C ASP A 101 1.53 -3.56 -4.22
N ALA A 102 0.80 -3.93 -5.26
CA ALA A 102 0.98 -5.22 -5.91
C ALA A 102 2.39 -5.35 -6.49
N HIS A 103 2.87 -4.37 -7.27
CA HIS A 103 4.23 -4.49 -7.80
C HIS A 103 5.31 -4.21 -6.74
N GLN A 104 5.00 -3.46 -5.67
CA GLN A 104 5.90 -3.33 -4.54
C GLN A 104 6.12 -4.69 -3.87
N SER A 105 5.07 -5.46 -3.69
CA SER A 105 5.11 -6.76 -3.01
C SER A 105 5.65 -7.88 -3.90
N LEU A 106 5.33 -7.89 -5.20
CA LEU A 106 5.60 -9.00 -6.11
C LEU A 106 6.83 -8.78 -6.99
N PHE A 107 7.18 -7.54 -7.33
CA PHE A 107 8.26 -7.18 -8.26
C PHE A 107 9.33 -6.28 -7.63
N ALA A 108 9.48 -6.31 -6.31
CA ALA A 108 10.40 -5.44 -5.58
C ALA A 108 10.29 -3.96 -6.05
N THR A 109 9.08 -3.51 -6.37
CA THR A 109 8.76 -2.17 -6.87
C THR A 109 9.41 -1.84 -8.23
N ARG A 110 9.73 -2.83 -9.06
CA ARG A 110 10.51 -2.64 -10.30
C ARG A 110 9.65 -2.38 -11.56
N LEU A 111 8.33 -2.16 -11.43
CA LEU A 111 7.51 -1.78 -12.57
C LEU A 111 7.86 -0.35 -13.03
N ARG A 112 8.24 -0.21 -14.30
CA ARG A 112 8.70 1.05 -14.87
C ARG A 112 7.54 1.95 -15.25
N THR A 113 7.77 3.26 -15.24
CA THR A 113 6.78 4.26 -15.68
C THR A 113 6.28 3.98 -17.10
N ALA A 114 7.18 3.62 -18.02
CA ALA A 114 6.82 3.31 -19.41
C ALA A 114 5.85 2.13 -19.53
N ASP A 115 6.00 1.10 -18.66
CA ASP A 115 5.13 -0.08 -18.69
C ASP A 115 3.71 0.27 -18.21
N MET A 116 3.59 1.07 -17.14
CA MET A 116 2.31 1.57 -16.64
C MET A 116 1.64 2.57 -17.60
N ALA A 117 2.42 3.45 -18.23
CA ALA A 117 1.92 4.42 -19.20
C ALA A 117 1.22 3.76 -20.40
N ARG A 118 1.71 2.59 -20.83
CA ARG A 118 1.12 1.85 -21.97
C ARG A 118 -0.32 1.41 -21.70
N VAL A 119 -0.73 1.27 -20.46
CA VAL A 119 -2.07 0.81 -20.06
C VAL A 119 -2.92 1.90 -19.41
N ALA A 120 -2.33 3.03 -19.01
CA ALA A 120 -2.99 4.06 -18.22
C ALA A 120 -4.26 4.60 -18.88
N GLY A 121 -4.19 4.99 -20.14
CA GLY A 121 -5.36 5.48 -20.88
C GLY A 121 -6.46 4.43 -21.08
N ARG A 122 -6.11 3.14 -21.05
CA ARG A 122 -7.10 2.06 -21.10
C ARG A 122 -7.80 1.86 -19.77
N VAL A 123 -7.05 1.95 -18.66
CA VAL A 123 -7.63 1.90 -17.31
C VAL A 123 -8.63 3.04 -17.16
N ALA A 124 -8.25 4.26 -17.54
CA ALA A 124 -9.14 5.42 -17.49
C ALA A 124 -10.46 5.24 -18.26
N LYS A 125 -10.39 4.59 -19.43
CA LYS A 125 -11.55 4.39 -20.30
C LYS A 125 -12.33 3.11 -19.98
N GLY A 126 -11.64 2.05 -19.62
CA GLY A 126 -12.23 0.73 -19.39
C GLY A 126 -12.80 0.53 -18.00
N LEU A 127 -12.30 1.28 -17.01
CA LEU A 127 -12.66 1.16 -15.59
C LEU A 127 -13.09 2.50 -14.98
N PRO A 128 -14.00 3.27 -15.61
CA PRO A 128 -14.37 4.60 -15.14
C PRO A 128 -15.05 4.60 -13.76
N ASN A 129 -15.60 3.46 -13.34
CA ASN A 129 -16.26 3.28 -12.04
C ASN A 129 -15.30 2.86 -10.92
N LEU A 130 -14.00 2.75 -11.19
CA LEU A 130 -13.02 2.47 -10.15
C LEU A 130 -13.01 3.59 -9.11
N PHE A 131 -13.01 3.23 -7.83
CA PHE A 131 -12.95 4.22 -6.75
C PHE A 131 -11.65 5.02 -6.82
N SER A 132 -10.52 4.32 -6.79
CA SER A 132 -9.20 4.94 -6.89
C SER A 132 -8.20 3.99 -7.53
N LEU A 133 -7.13 4.56 -8.04
CA LEU A 133 -5.94 3.88 -8.51
C LEU A 133 -4.79 4.23 -7.56
N GLU A 134 -4.35 3.28 -6.74
CA GLU A 134 -3.19 3.46 -5.89
C GLU A 134 -1.93 3.29 -6.74
N CYS A 135 -1.21 4.40 -6.98
CA CYS A 135 -0.14 4.43 -7.98
C CYS A 135 1.16 5.06 -7.49
N TRP A 136 1.20 5.59 -6.26
CA TRP A 136 2.34 6.38 -5.81
C TRP A 136 2.57 6.28 -4.30
N GLY A 137 3.72 6.79 -3.82
CA GLY A 137 4.09 6.69 -2.41
C GLY A 137 4.70 5.33 -2.05
N GLY A 138 4.74 5.01 -0.77
CA GLY A 138 5.41 3.80 -0.30
C GLY A 138 6.85 3.72 -0.80
N ALA A 139 7.26 2.56 -1.32
CA ALA A 139 8.58 2.37 -1.92
C ALA A 139 8.65 2.81 -3.39
N THR A 140 7.53 3.12 -4.05
CA THR A 140 7.55 3.50 -5.48
C THR A 140 8.32 4.78 -5.73
N PHE A 141 8.29 5.73 -4.79
CA PHE A 141 9.06 6.98 -4.89
C PHE A 141 10.56 6.70 -4.87
N ASP A 142 11.03 6.03 -3.83
CA ASP A 142 12.44 5.74 -3.61
C ASP A 142 13.02 4.82 -4.70
N VAL A 143 12.29 3.78 -5.07
CA VAL A 143 12.75 2.82 -6.09
C VAL A 143 12.79 3.43 -7.48
N ALA A 144 11.81 4.27 -7.84
CA ALA A 144 11.86 5.01 -9.11
C ALA A 144 13.14 5.83 -9.21
N TYR A 145 13.46 6.56 -8.15
CA TYR A 145 14.65 7.41 -8.11
C TYR A 145 15.96 6.61 -8.06
N ARG A 146 16.10 5.68 -7.09
CA ARG A 146 17.38 5.00 -6.80
C ARG A 146 17.71 3.86 -7.74
N PHE A 147 16.71 3.15 -8.23
CA PHE A 147 16.94 1.89 -8.96
C PHE A 147 16.48 1.93 -10.42
N LEU A 148 15.40 2.65 -10.71
CA LEU A 148 14.91 2.78 -12.07
C LEU A 148 15.47 4.01 -12.80
N HIS A 149 16.11 4.93 -12.06
CA HIS A 149 16.61 6.21 -12.58
C HIS A 149 15.51 7.04 -13.27
N GLU A 150 14.30 6.98 -12.71
CA GLU A 150 13.14 7.71 -13.16
C GLU A 150 12.77 8.81 -12.17
N ASP A 151 12.25 9.96 -12.65
CA ASP A 151 11.68 11.00 -11.79
C ASP A 151 10.30 10.56 -11.28
N PRO A 152 10.12 10.33 -9.95
CA PRO A 152 8.83 9.94 -9.40
C PRO A 152 7.76 11.03 -9.54
N TRP A 153 8.13 12.29 -9.63
CA TRP A 153 7.17 13.39 -9.82
C TRP A 153 6.67 13.45 -11.27
N GLU A 154 7.55 13.22 -12.24
CA GLU A 154 7.16 13.09 -13.65
C GLU A 154 6.22 11.90 -13.85
N ARG A 155 6.53 10.76 -13.20
CA ARG A 155 5.63 9.59 -13.17
C ARG A 155 4.23 9.96 -12.69
N LEU A 156 4.12 10.72 -11.59
CA LEU A 156 2.82 11.12 -11.05
C LEU A 156 2.06 12.06 -12.01
N ARG A 157 2.75 13.04 -12.59
CA ARG A 157 2.15 13.95 -13.57
C ARG A 157 1.62 13.20 -14.80
N MET A 158 2.40 12.26 -15.30
CA MET A 158 2.00 11.40 -16.41
C MET A 158 0.74 10.58 -16.07
N PHE A 159 0.67 9.99 -14.86
CA PHE A 159 -0.53 9.29 -14.45
C PHE A 159 -1.74 10.22 -14.42
N ARG A 160 -1.63 11.39 -13.85
CA ARG A 160 -2.74 12.34 -13.80
C ARG A 160 -3.19 12.80 -15.19
N GLU A 161 -2.27 12.99 -16.11
CA GLU A 161 -2.60 13.34 -17.49
C GLU A 161 -3.36 12.22 -18.21
N GLN A 162 -2.91 10.97 -18.05
CA GLN A 162 -3.51 9.82 -18.75
C GLN A 162 -4.75 9.25 -18.06
N VAL A 163 -4.92 9.50 -16.76
CA VAL A 163 -6.06 9.03 -15.95
C VAL A 163 -6.77 10.24 -15.33
N PRO A 164 -7.50 11.05 -16.11
CA PRO A 164 -8.09 12.30 -15.60
C PRO A 164 -9.36 12.10 -14.78
N ASN A 165 -9.96 10.91 -14.79
CA ASN A 165 -11.31 10.64 -14.26
C ASN A 165 -11.34 9.77 -13.00
N ILE A 166 -10.26 9.06 -12.67
CA ILE A 166 -10.18 8.21 -11.48
C ILE A 166 -9.33 8.91 -10.42
N LEU A 167 -9.66 8.75 -9.14
CA LEU A 167 -8.86 9.27 -8.04
C LEU A 167 -7.48 8.59 -8.04
N LEU A 168 -6.42 9.39 -7.97
CA LEU A 168 -5.08 8.87 -7.73
C LEU A 168 -4.79 8.84 -6.23
N GLN A 169 -4.37 7.68 -5.77
CA GLN A 169 -4.12 7.40 -4.37
C GLN A 169 -2.64 7.12 -4.13
N MET A 170 -2.12 7.59 -2.99
CA MET A 170 -0.78 7.27 -2.53
C MET A 170 -0.77 6.69 -1.12
N LEU A 171 0.27 5.92 -0.81
CA LEU A 171 0.60 5.51 0.55
C LEU A 171 1.57 6.50 1.19
N LEU A 172 1.21 7.02 2.36
CA LEU A 172 1.99 7.99 3.14
C LEU A 172 2.28 7.44 4.54
N ARG A 173 3.56 7.35 4.92
CA ARG A 173 3.99 6.81 6.22
C ARG A 173 4.04 7.87 7.31
N GLY A 174 2.93 8.54 7.60
CA GLY A 174 2.86 9.59 8.61
C GLY A 174 4.04 10.57 8.53
N SER A 175 4.75 10.78 9.62
CA SER A 175 5.92 11.68 9.70
C SER A 175 7.12 11.24 8.86
N ASN A 176 7.15 9.99 8.40
CA ASN A 176 8.21 9.50 7.51
C ASN A 176 7.92 9.79 6.03
N ALA A 177 6.75 10.33 5.69
CA ALA A 177 6.31 10.57 4.32
C ALA A 177 6.54 9.34 3.41
N VAL A 178 7.49 9.40 2.48
CA VAL A 178 7.90 8.26 1.64
C VAL A 178 9.29 7.73 2.01
N GLY A 179 9.89 8.26 3.08
CA GLY A 179 11.23 7.87 3.56
C GLY A 179 11.19 6.78 4.63
N TYR A 180 12.34 6.61 5.29
CA TYR A 180 12.58 5.57 6.29
C TYR A 180 12.92 6.12 7.68
N THR A 181 12.94 7.45 7.81
CA THR A 181 13.12 8.18 9.07
C THR A 181 12.06 9.27 9.16
N SER A 182 11.78 9.76 10.36
CA SER A 182 10.86 10.89 10.55
C SER A 182 11.47 12.17 10.00
N TYR A 183 10.69 12.92 9.26
CA TYR A 183 11.04 14.24 8.78
C TYR A 183 10.43 15.33 9.66
N ALA A 184 10.98 16.51 9.60
CA ALA A 184 10.39 17.68 10.25
C ALA A 184 9.03 18.03 9.64
N ASP A 185 8.12 18.58 10.43
CA ASP A 185 6.74 18.85 10.05
C ASP A 185 6.61 19.70 8.77
N ASN A 186 7.48 20.71 8.62
CA ASN A 186 7.48 21.56 7.42
C ASN A 186 7.83 20.77 6.15
N VAL A 187 8.69 19.76 6.24
CA VAL A 187 9.03 18.89 5.11
C VAL A 187 7.83 18.00 4.76
N VAL A 188 7.16 17.41 5.76
CA VAL A 188 5.96 16.58 5.55
C VAL A 188 4.85 17.40 4.91
N ARG A 189 4.59 18.63 5.42
CA ARG A 189 3.57 19.54 4.87
C ARG A 189 3.88 19.91 3.42
N GLU A 190 5.11 20.31 3.12
CA GLU A 190 5.49 20.69 1.75
C GLU A 190 5.43 19.50 0.79
N PHE A 191 5.83 18.31 1.25
CA PHE A 191 5.72 17.09 0.44
C PHE A 191 4.26 16.77 0.08
N ILE A 192 3.33 16.87 1.03
CA ILE A 192 1.89 16.63 0.82
C ILE A 192 1.32 17.67 -0.15
N ARG A 193 1.66 18.96 0.05
CA ARG A 193 1.25 20.06 -0.83
C ARG A 193 1.68 19.80 -2.27
N LEU A 194 2.94 19.40 -2.47
CA LEU A 194 3.47 19.08 -3.79
C LEU A 194 2.83 17.83 -4.39
N ALA A 195 2.61 16.78 -3.61
CA ALA A 195 1.95 15.57 -4.08
C ALA A 195 0.52 15.86 -4.54
N GLY A 196 -0.25 16.63 -3.76
CA GLY A 196 -1.59 17.06 -4.13
C GLY A 196 -1.61 17.93 -5.38
N LYS A 197 -0.66 18.88 -5.51
CA LYS A 197 -0.50 19.72 -6.70
C LYS A 197 -0.18 18.91 -7.97
N ASN A 198 0.60 17.84 -7.85
CA ASN A 198 1.00 16.99 -8.97
C ASN A 198 0.01 15.86 -9.30
N GLY A 199 -1.09 15.74 -8.56
CA GLY A 199 -2.18 14.86 -8.99
C GLY A 199 -2.72 13.87 -7.96
N ILE A 200 -2.18 13.78 -6.76
CA ILE A 200 -2.75 12.92 -5.70
C ILE A 200 -4.05 13.52 -5.17
N ASP A 201 -5.05 12.69 -5.05
CA ASP A 201 -6.37 13.03 -4.51
C ASP A 201 -6.62 12.39 -3.14
N VAL A 202 -6.16 11.14 -2.95
CA VAL A 202 -6.34 10.36 -1.73
C VAL A 202 -5.00 10.03 -1.11
N PHE A 203 -4.81 10.41 0.13
CA PHE A 203 -3.62 10.09 0.91
C PHE A 203 -3.97 9.01 1.93
N ARG A 204 -3.51 7.78 1.70
CA ARG A 204 -3.59 6.70 2.69
C ARG A 204 -2.46 6.87 3.69
N ILE A 205 -2.80 7.48 4.83
CA ILE A 205 -1.87 7.80 5.91
C ILE A 205 -1.87 6.67 6.92
N PHE A 206 -0.71 6.16 7.27
CA PHE A 206 -0.58 5.13 8.30
C PHE A 206 0.67 5.30 9.14
N ASP A 207 0.62 4.72 10.32
CA ASP A 207 1.77 4.39 11.16
C ASP A 207 1.72 2.91 11.54
N SER A 208 2.84 2.21 11.42
CA SER A 208 2.87 0.75 11.64
C SER A 208 2.55 0.32 13.06
N LEU A 209 2.66 1.23 14.03
CA LEU A 209 2.32 1.02 15.44
C LEU A 209 1.00 1.70 15.84
N ASN A 210 0.26 2.22 14.88
CA ASN A 210 -0.98 2.99 15.09
C ASN A 210 -0.78 4.24 15.97
N SER A 211 0.40 4.89 15.86
CA SER A 211 0.67 6.15 16.58
C SER A 211 -0.02 7.32 15.90
N LEU A 212 -1.08 7.84 16.53
CA LEU A 212 -1.78 9.02 16.02
C LEU A 212 -0.86 10.25 15.95
N ASP A 213 0.04 10.42 16.92
CA ASP A 213 0.97 11.57 16.93
C ASP A 213 1.86 11.61 15.68
N ASN A 214 2.28 10.45 15.18
CA ASN A 214 3.05 10.36 13.94
C ASN A 214 2.21 10.67 12.69
N MET A 215 0.89 10.63 12.78
CA MET A 215 -0.01 10.85 11.63
C MET A 215 -0.64 12.24 11.59
N LYS A 216 -0.75 12.93 12.76
CA LYS A 216 -1.49 14.20 12.88
C LYS A 216 -1.08 15.25 11.87
N VAL A 217 0.21 15.53 11.73
CA VAL A 217 0.73 16.55 10.80
C VAL A 217 0.31 16.25 9.37
N ALA A 218 0.36 14.98 8.98
CA ALA A 218 -0.05 14.54 7.65
C ALA A 218 -1.56 14.68 7.45
N ILE A 219 -2.38 14.27 8.44
CA ILE A 219 -3.85 14.38 8.39
C ILE A 219 -4.25 15.86 8.24
N ASP A 220 -3.71 16.73 9.09
CA ASP A 220 -3.99 18.17 9.06
C ASP A 220 -3.65 18.76 7.71
N GLU A 221 -2.47 18.46 7.17
CA GLU A 221 -2.04 19.05 5.91
C GLU A 221 -2.85 18.55 4.72
N VAL A 222 -3.18 17.25 4.65
CA VAL A 222 -4.03 16.71 3.59
C VAL A 222 -5.38 17.40 3.57
N ARG A 223 -5.98 17.64 4.74
CA ARG A 223 -7.25 18.38 4.88
C ARG A 223 -7.11 19.83 4.47
N ASN A 224 -6.03 20.51 4.88
CA ASN A 224 -5.76 21.89 4.49
C ASN A 224 -5.62 22.06 2.98
N GLN A 225 -5.12 21.02 2.29
CA GLN A 225 -5.04 21.01 0.82
C GLN A 225 -6.35 20.64 0.13
N GLY A 226 -7.45 20.41 0.86
CA GLY A 226 -8.74 19.99 0.31
C GLY A 226 -8.67 18.59 -0.35
N LYS A 227 -7.81 17.72 0.14
CA LYS A 227 -7.63 16.36 -0.34
C LYS A 227 -8.28 15.36 0.64
N VAL A 228 -8.44 14.10 0.19
CA VAL A 228 -9.04 13.04 1.01
C VAL A 228 -7.99 12.43 1.93
N ALA A 229 -8.20 12.58 3.23
CA ALA A 229 -7.42 11.90 4.26
C ALA A 229 -8.04 10.51 4.53
N GLU A 230 -7.48 9.49 3.92
CA GLU A 230 -7.77 8.10 4.25
C GLU A 230 -6.77 7.66 5.33
N VAL A 231 -7.24 7.52 6.57
CA VAL A 231 -6.36 7.21 7.69
C VAL A 231 -6.51 5.74 8.06
N ALA A 232 -5.39 5.02 8.12
CA ALA A 232 -5.40 3.58 8.27
C ALA A 232 -5.01 3.14 9.68
N LEU A 233 -5.80 2.24 10.26
CA LEU A 233 -5.36 1.39 11.36
C LEU A 233 -4.66 0.14 10.80
N CYS A 234 -3.49 -0.16 11.35
CA CYS A 234 -2.75 -1.37 11.02
C CYS A 234 -3.26 -2.53 11.87
N TYR A 235 -3.78 -3.56 11.19
CA TYR A 235 -4.28 -4.76 11.85
C TYR A 235 -3.14 -5.75 12.10
N THR A 236 -3.11 -6.32 13.30
CA THR A 236 -2.18 -7.38 13.69
C THR A 236 -2.86 -8.32 14.71
N GLY A 237 -2.34 -9.52 14.82
CA GLY A 237 -2.86 -10.51 15.76
C GLY A 237 -4.13 -11.21 15.31
N ASP A 238 -4.96 -11.59 16.27
CA ASP A 238 -6.22 -12.31 16.06
C ASP A 238 -7.26 -11.87 17.08
N ILE A 239 -8.21 -11.04 16.64
CA ILE A 239 -9.28 -10.54 17.51
C ILE A 239 -10.29 -11.61 17.93
N LEU A 240 -10.24 -12.80 17.35
CA LEU A 240 -11.09 -13.94 17.72
C LEU A 240 -10.48 -14.79 18.85
N ASP A 241 -9.19 -14.62 19.13
CA ASP A 241 -8.52 -15.34 20.22
C ASP A 241 -8.68 -14.58 21.55
N PRO A 242 -9.48 -15.09 22.49
CA PRO A 242 -9.76 -14.42 23.77
C PRO A 242 -8.52 -14.28 24.67
N ARG A 243 -7.41 -14.96 24.34
CA ARG A 243 -6.12 -14.82 25.06
C ARG A 243 -5.31 -13.62 24.61
N ARG A 244 -5.76 -12.91 23.58
CA ARG A 244 -5.08 -11.73 23.02
C ARG A 244 -5.61 -10.44 23.66
N ASP A 245 -4.99 -10.02 24.75
CA ASP A 245 -5.46 -8.86 25.52
C ASP A 245 -5.18 -7.52 24.83
N LYS A 246 -4.03 -7.39 24.16
CA LYS A 246 -3.54 -6.10 23.66
C LYS A 246 -4.23 -5.63 22.38
N TYR A 247 -4.30 -6.49 21.36
CA TYR A 247 -4.83 -6.15 20.03
C TYR A 247 -6.16 -6.83 19.79
N ASN A 248 -7.10 -6.59 20.70
CA ASN A 248 -8.47 -7.09 20.66
C ASN A 248 -9.40 -6.15 19.87
N LEU A 249 -10.67 -6.52 19.73
CA LEU A 249 -11.65 -5.72 19.01
C LEU A 249 -11.81 -4.31 19.59
N ALA A 250 -11.85 -4.19 20.94
CA ALA A 250 -12.00 -2.90 21.62
C ALA A 250 -10.83 -1.96 21.33
N TYR A 251 -9.59 -2.48 21.26
CA TYR A 251 -8.42 -1.71 20.87
C TYR A 251 -8.63 -1.06 19.48
N TYR A 252 -9.03 -1.85 18.48
CA TYR A 252 -9.21 -1.32 17.11
C TYR A 252 -10.37 -0.33 17.00
N VAL A 253 -11.45 -0.56 17.72
CA VAL A 253 -12.58 0.39 17.80
C VAL A 253 -12.12 1.71 18.40
N ASN A 254 -11.32 1.69 19.47
CA ASN A 254 -10.78 2.92 20.08
C ASN A 254 -9.84 3.65 19.11
N VAL A 255 -8.91 2.94 18.46
CA VAL A 255 -8.05 3.53 17.43
C VAL A 255 -8.90 4.16 16.32
N GLY A 256 -9.93 3.45 15.83
CA GLY A 256 -10.84 4.00 14.81
C GLY A 256 -11.51 5.29 15.22
N LYS A 257 -11.98 5.40 16.47
CA LYS A 257 -12.55 6.63 17.03
C LYS A 257 -11.54 7.77 17.11
N GLU A 258 -10.30 7.48 17.53
CA GLU A 258 -9.22 8.48 17.59
C GLU A 258 -8.87 9.00 16.21
N LEU A 259 -8.77 8.13 15.19
CA LEU A 259 -8.50 8.51 13.81
C LEU A 259 -9.64 9.32 13.20
N ALA A 260 -10.90 8.95 13.47
CA ALA A 260 -12.07 9.74 13.07
C ALA A 260 -12.06 11.12 13.70
N ALA A 261 -11.81 11.22 15.01
CA ALA A 261 -11.71 12.49 15.74
C ALA A 261 -10.54 13.37 15.25
N ALA A 262 -9.46 12.75 14.74
CA ALA A 262 -8.34 13.46 14.14
C ALA A 262 -8.64 14.02 12.75
N GLY A 263 -9.80 13.70 12.17
CA GLY A 263 -10.26 14.28 10.91
C GLY A 263 -10.09 13.38 9.69
N ALA A 264 -10.07 12.07 9.85
CA ALA A 264 -10.15 11.16 8.71
C ALA A 264 -11.42 11.40 7.89
N ASN A 265 -11.32 11.35 6.55
CA ASN A 265 -12.47 11.31 5.65
C ASN A 265 -12.88 9.85 5.37
N ILE A 266 -11.93 8.93 5.40
CA ILE A 266 -12.12 7.49 5.22
C ILE A 266 -11.29 6.79 6.27
N LEU A 267 -11.86 5.81 6.96
CA LEU A 267 -11.13 4.93 7.87
C LEU A 267 -10.71 3.67 7.12
N ALA A 268 -9.41 3.40 7.03
CA ALA A 268 -8.92 2.20 6.39
C ALA A 268 -8.49 1.14 7.42
N ILE A 269 -8.79 -0.11 7.12
CA ILE A 269 -8.22 -1.27 7.79
C ILE A 269 -7.07 -1.77 6.93
N LYS A 270 -5.84 -1.72 7.45
CA LYS A 270 -4.64 -2.15 6.75
C LYS A 270 -4.14 -3.47 7.33
N ASP A 271 -4.54 -4.57 6.71
CA ASP A 271 -4.05 -5.92 7.01
C ASP A 271 -2.90 -6.29 6.07
N MET A 272 -1.70 -5.80 6.40
CA MET A 272 -0.52 -5.96 5.55
C MET A 272 0.14 -7.34 5.60
N ALA A 273 -0.37 -8.24 6.42
CA ALA A 273 0.16 -9.60 6.56
C ALA A 273 -0.86 -10.71 6.27
N GLY A 274 -2.08 -10.35 5.84
CA GLY A 274 -3.14 -11.31 5.55
C GLY A 274 -3.62 -12.10 6.78
N LEU A 275 -3.65 -11.43 7.95
CA LEU A 275 -4.02 -12.03 9.23
C LEU A 275 -5.52 -11.98 9.52
N LEU A 276 -6.24 -11.12 8.83
CA LEU A 276 -7.65 -10.86 9.07
C LEU A 276 -8.50 -12.03 8.56
N LYS A 277 -8.93 -12.88 9.49
CA LYS A 277 -9.82 -14.01 9.21
C LYS A 277 -11.21 -13.55 8.79
N PRO A 278 -11.99 -14.35 8.03
CA PRO A 278 -13.30 -13.94 7.56
C PRO A 278 -14.26 -13.47 8.67
N GLN A 279 -14.36 -14.22 9.77
CA GLN A 279 -15.22 -13.81 10.90
C GLN A 279 -14.66 -12.57 11.63
N ALA A 280 -13.34 -12.43 11.68
CA ALA A 280 -12.71 -11.24 12.24
C ALA A 280 -12.99 -9.99 11.37
N ALA A 281 -13.01 -10.14 10.05
CA ALA A 281 -13.36 -9.08 9.12
C ALA A 281 -14.78 -8.57 9.35
N TYR A 282 -15.76 -9.48 9.44
CA TYR A 282 -17.13 -9.13 9.79
C TYR A 282 -17.22 -8.38 11.11
N ASN A 283 -16.66 -8.95 12.19
CA ASN A 283 -16.73 -8.37 13.52
C ASN A 283 -16.08 -6.98 13.58
N LEU A 284 -14.93 -6.82 12.94
CA LEU A 284 -14.18 -5.56 12.96
C LEU A 284 -14.88 -4.48 12.15
N VAL A 285 -15.33 -4.80 10.93
CA VAL A 285 -16.01 -3.83 10.06
C VAL A 285 -17.33 -3.38 10.67
N SER A 286 -18.15 -4.33 11.16
CA SER A 286 -19.42 -4.01 11.85
C SER A 286 -19.19 -3.11 13.06
N ALA A 287 -18.24 -3.46 13.94
CA ALA A 287 -17.97 -2.66 15.15
C ALA A 287 -17.42 -1.27 14.81
N LEU A 288 -16.63 -1.11 13.76
CA LEU A 288 -16.15 0.20 13.31
C LEU A 288 -17.27 1.02 12.68
N LYS A 289 -18.15 0.43 11.86
CA LYS A 289 -19.33 1.12 11.29
C LYS A 289 -20.28 1.63 12.38
N ASP A 290 -20.44 0.86 13.46
CA ASP A 290 -21.25 1.30 14.63
C ASP A 290 -20.57 2.41 15.43
N ALA A 291 -19.24 2.48 15.40
CA ALA A 291 -18.46 3.36 16.27
C ALA A 291 -18.12 4.72 15.64
N VAL A 292 -18.06 4.81 14.29
CA VAL A 292 -17.65 6.02 13.55
C VAL A 292 -18.54 6.25 12.34
N ASP A 293 -18.85 7.52 12.06
CA ASP A 293 -19.62 7.95 10.87
C ASP A 293 -18.68 8.23 9.68
N LEU A 294 -17.95 7.18 9.26
CA LEU A 294 -17.01 7.24 8.14
C LEU A 294 -17.15 5.99 7.26
N PRO A 295 -16.88 6.10 5.95
CA PRO A 295 -16.74 4.91 5.11
C PRO A 295 -15.53 4.10 5.56
N ILE A 296 -15.67 2.76 5.51
CA ILE A 296 -14.60 1.82 5.86
C ILE A 296 -13.98 1.26 4.59
N HIS A 297 -12.67 1.36 4.48
CA HIS A 297 -11.89 0.82 3.36
C HIS A 297 -11.03 -0.35 3.84
N LEU A 298 -11.36 -1.57 3.42
CA LEU A 298 -10.58 -2.76 3.78
C LEU A 298 -9.48 -3.01 2.74
N HIS A 299 -8.23 -3.11 3.21
CA HIS A 299 -7.07 -3.51 2.44
C HIS A 299 -6.39 -4.71 3.11
N THR A 300 -6.18 -5.79 2.37
CA THR A 300 -5.43 -6.96 2.86
C THR A 300 -4.45 -7.47 1.81
N HIS A 301 -3.40 -8.17 2.27
CA HIS A 301 -2.47 -8.90 1.41
C HIS A 301 -2.87 -10.37 1.36
N GLU A 302 -2.91 -10.93 0.16
CA GLU A 302 -3.24 -12.34 -0.02
C GLU A 302 -2.00 -13.22 0.21
N GLY A 303 -1.84 -13.66 1.42
CA GLY A 303 -0.76 -14.58 1.80
C GLY A 303 -1.24 -15.94 2.27
N SER A 304 -2.52 -16.03 2.65
CA SER A 304 -3.11 -17.22 3.29
C SER A 304 -4.17 -17.93 2.47
N GLY A 305 -4.57 -17.41 1.31
CA GLY A 305 -5.69 -17.90 0.50
C GLY A 305 -7.07 -17.52 1.05
N ASN A 306 -7.15 -16.63 2.04
CA ASN A 306 -8.39 -16.27 2.72
C ASN A 306 -8.96 -14.90 2.33
N ALA A 307 -8.24 -14.07 1.56
CA ALA A 307 -8.65 -12.70 1.31
C ALA A 307 -10.05 -12.58 0.71
N ILE A 308 -10.39 -13.41 -0.27
CA ILE A 308 -11.70 -13.39 -0.91
C ILE A 308 -12.84 -13.66 0.10
N TYR A 309 -12.63 -14.58 1.05
CA TYR A 309 -13.61 -14.87 2.10
C TYR A 309 -13.69 -13.74 3.13
N SER A 310 -12.54 -13.13 3.45
CA SER A 310 -12.50 -11.99 4.37
C SER A 310 -13.18 -10.75 3.76
N TYR A 311 -13.00 -10.49 2.47
CA TYR A 311 -13.75 -9.43 1.78
C TYR A 311 -15.25 -9.74 1.73
N GLY A 312 -15.65 -10.97 1.39
CA GLY A 312 -17.06 -11.36 1.38
C GLY A 312 -17.71 -11.11 2.74
N ARG A 313 -17.07 -11.57 3.82
CA ARG A 313 -17.59 -11.36 5.17
C ARG A 313 -17.53 -9.91 5.66
N ALA A 314 -16.64 -9.09 5.14
CA ALA A 314 -16.60 -7.67 5.45
C ALA A 314 -17.74 -6.88 4.78
N VAL A 315 -18.30 -7.41 3.67
CA VAL A 315 -19.43 -6.81 2.94
C VAL A 315 -20.78 -7.16 3.58
N ASP A 316 -20.90 -8.35 4.19
CA ASP A 316 -22.12 -8.77 4.92
C ASP A 316 -22.43 -7.84 6.11
#